data_ec1e0d6355ac1f286f8383d8852d19b7
#
_entry.id   ec1e0d6355ac1f286f8383d8852d19b7
#
_cell.length_a   1.000
_cell.length_b   1.000
_cell.length_c   1.000
_cell.angle_alpha   90.00
_cell.angle_beta   90.00
_cell.angle_gamma   90.00
#
_symmetry.space_group_name_H-M   'P 1'
#
loop_
_entity.id
_entity.type
_entity.pdbx_description
1 polymer ?
#
loop_
_entity_poly.entity_id
_entity_poly.type
_entity_poly.pdbx_seq_one_letter_code
_entity_poly.pdbx_strand_id
1 'polypeptide(L)'
;MKYDFTAIEQKWQNKWREEKTFACRTGDTDKKKFYALVEFPYPSGQGLHVGHARPYTAMDVVARKRRMDGYNVLFPIGFDAFGLPTENYAIKNHIHPAKVTHDNIANFTKQLHMLGYSFDWDRVVDTT
;
A
#
# COMPACT_ATOMS: atom_id res chain seq x y z
N MET A 1 -23.50 -11.50 22.36
CA MET A 1 -22.20 -11.88 21.74
C MET A 1 -21.42 -10.57 21.50
N LYS A 2 -20.19 -10.46 22.01
CA LYS A 2 -19.40 -9.23 21.80
C LYS A 2 -18.85 -9.27 20.36
N TYR A 3 -19.02 -8.18 19.62
CA TYR A 3 -18.48 -8.06 18.26
C TYR A 3 -16.94 -7.97 18.32
N ASP A 4 -16.27 -8.95 17.72
CA ASP A 4 -14.80 -9.01 17.68
C ASP A 4 -14.31 -8.48 16.32
N PHE A 5 -14.14 -7.16 16.25
CA PHE A 5 -13.68 -6.50 15.02
C PHE A 5 -12.26 -6.92 14.65
N THR A 6 -11.38 -7.14 15.62
CA THR A 6 -9.98 -7.51 15.36
C THR A 6 -9.88 -8.86 14.63
N ALA A 7 -10.62 -9.88 15.11
CA ALA A 7 -10.65 -11.17 14.45
C ALA A 7 -11.26 -11.11 13.04
N ILE A 8 -12.30 -10.28 12.87
CA ILE A 8 -12.97 -10.11 11.57
C ILE A 8 -12.05 -9.40 10.58
N GLU A 9 -11.40 -8.31 10.98
CA GLU A 9 -10.44 -7.57 10.14
C GLU A 9 -9.29 -8.47 9.71
N GLN A 10 -8.69 -9.20 10.63
CA GLN A 10 -7.58 -10.11 10.33
C GLN A 10 -8.00 -11.22 9.36
N LYS A 11 -9.20 -11.79 9.54
CA LYS A 11 -9.76 -12.80 8.62
C LYS A 11 -9.86 -12.27 7.20
N TRP A 12 -10.41 -11.07 7.01
CA TRP A 12 -10.59 -10.51 5.68
C TRP A 12 -9.31 -10.04 5.03
N GLN A 13 -8.39 -9.46 5.79
CA GLN A 13 -7.06 -9.07 5.29
C GLN A 13 -6.26 -10.29 4.81
N ASN A 14 -6.31 -11.39 5.55
CA ASN A 14 -5.67 -12.64 5.14
C ASN A 14 -6.30 -13.17 3.84
N LYS A 15 -7.64 -13.24 3.79
CA LYS A 15 -8.36 -13.71 2.61
C LYS A 15 -8.03 -12.87 1.37
N TRP A 16 -8.04 -11.55 1.45
CA TRP A 16 -7.70 -10.68 0.33
C TRP A 16 -6.28 -10.89 -0.18
N ARG A 17 -5.35 -11.18 0.72
CA ARG A 17 -3.96 -11.47 0.37
C ARG A 17 -3.81 -12.82 -0.33
N GLU A 18 -4.40 -13.85 0.24
CA GLU A 18 -4.33 -15.22 -0.28
C GLU A 18 -4.99 -15.35 -1.66
N GLU A 19 -6.17 -14.75 -1.83
CA GLU A 19 -6.94 -14.78 -3.07
C GLU A 19 -6.50 -13.72 -4.08
N LYS A 20 -5.55 -12.83 -3.73
CA LYS A 20 -5.11 -11.70 -4.56
C LYS A 20 -6.30 -10.88 -5.08
N THR A 21 -7.28 -10.64 -4.21
CA THR A 21 -8.60 -10.10 -4.56
C THR A 21 -8.53 -8.80 -5.35
N PHE A 22 -7.50 -8.00 -5.14
CA PHE A 22 -7.34 -6.68 -5.76
C PHE A 22 -6.33 -6.63 -6.91
N ALA A 23 -5.79 -7.79 -7.32
CA ALA A 23 -4.82 -7.85 -8.40
C ALA A 23 -5.44 -7.47 -9.76
N CYS A 24 -4.73 -6.62 -10.49
CA CYS A 24 -5.08 -6.23 -11.85
C CYS A 24 -4.63 -7.31 -12.85
N ARG A 25 -5.49 -7.67 -13.79
CA ARG A 25 -5.15 -8.64 -14.84
C ARG A 25 -4.48 -7.95 -16.02
N THR A 26 -3.23 -8.33 -16.29
CA THR A 26 -2.52 -7.86 -17.49
C THR A 26 -3.14 -8.50 -18.74
N GLY A 27 -3.33 -7.70 -19.79
CA GLY A 27 -3.85 -8.19 -21.08
C GLY A 27 -5.36 -8.48 -21.09
N ASP A 28 -6.09 -8.22 -20.00
CA ASP A 28 -7.55 -8.35 -19.99
C ASP A 28 -8.15 -7.28 -20.94
N THR A 29 -8.78 -7.73 -22.02
CA THR A 29 -9.44 -6.90 -23.03
C THR A 29 -10.96 -6.84 -22.83
N ASP A 30 -11.51 -7.70 -21.96
CA ASP A 30 -12.96 -7.83 -21.79
C ASP A 30 -13.51 -6.76 -20.85
N LYS A 31 -12.64 -6.22 -20.00
CA LYS A 31 -13.01 -5.18 -19.04
C LYS A 31 -12.40 -3.84 -19.38
N LYS A 32 -13.16 -2.78 -19.15
CA LYS A 32 -12.65 -1.42 -19.22
C LYS A 32 -11.53 -1.24 -18.18
N LYS A 33 -10.44 -0.62 -18.58
CA LYS A 33 -9.29 -0.34 -17.69
C LYS A 33 -9.54 0.91 -16.87
N PHE A 34 -9.11 0.88 -15.63
CA PHE A 34 -9.08 2.05 -14.76
C PHE A 34 -7.76 2.06 -14.00
N TYR A 35 -7.03 3.17 -14.07
CA TYR A 35 -5.80 3.37 -13.35
C TYR A 35 -6.04 4.36 -12.20
N ALA A 36 -5.94 3.86 -10.97
CA ALA A 36 -5.98 4.67 -9.76
C ALA A 36 -4.54 4.90 -9.28
N LEU A 37 -4.16 6.14 -9.09
CA LEU A 37 -2.81 6.51 -8.68
C LEU A 37 -2.87 7.36 -7.41
N VAL A 38 -2.00 7.02 -6.47
CA VAL A 38 -1.68 7.82 -5.29
C VAL A 38 -0.18 8.10 -5.25
N GLU A 39 0.20 9.14 -4.53
CA GLU A 39 1.60 9.45 -4.28
C GLU A 39 2.25 8.32 -3.45
N PHE A 40 3.44 7.89 -3.86
CA PHE A 40 4.22 6.92 -3.09
C PHE A 40 4.87 7.60 -1.90
N PRO A 41 4.74 7.06 -0.68
CA PRO A 41 5.33 7.69 0.48
C PRO A 41 6.84 7.52 0.52
N TYR A 42 7.54 8.49 1.09
CA TYR A 42 8.91 8.30 1.54
C TYR A 42 8.90 7.38 2.77
N PRO A 43 9.64 6.27 2.78
CA PRO A 43 9.67 5.35 3.91
C PRO A 43 10.51 5.94 5.07
N SER A 44 9.93 6.93 5.76
CA SER A 44 10.55 7.57 6.92
C SER A 44 10.34 6.77 8.21
N GLY A 45 11.23 6.95 9.19
CA GLY A 45 11.21 6.17 10.44
C GLY A 45 9.98 6.34 11.32
N GLN A 46 9.15 7.36 11.06
CA GLN A 46 7.94 7.61 11.84
C GLN A 46 6.70 6.83 11.35
N GLY A 47 6.78 6.21 10.17
CA GLY A 47 5.65 5.53 9.56
C GLY A 47 4.65 6.49 8.88
N LEU A 48 3.45 5.96 8.57
CA LEU A 48 2.38 6.72 7.94
C LEU A 48 1.81 7.78 8.88
N HIS A 49 1.38 8.88 8.31
CA HIS A 49 0.64 9.93 9.00
C HIS A 49 -0.70 10.24 8.28
N VAL A 50 -1.53 11.08 8.89
CA VAL A 50 -2.86 11.43 8.36
C VAL A 50 -2.81 11.96 6.92
N GLY A 51 -1.73 12.67 6.55
CA GLY A 51 -1.50 13.15 5.18
C GLY A 51 -1.42 12.03 4.14
N HIS A 52 -0.99 10.82 4.52
CA HIS A 52 -1.03 9.64 3.66
C HIS A 52 -2.41 8.98 3.68
N ALA A 53 -2.95 8.75 4.88
CA ALA A 53 -4.21 8.02 5.03
C ALA A 53 -5.39 8.70 4.32
N ARG A 54 -5.46 10.02 4.32
CA ARG A 54 -6.56 10.78 3.73
C ARG A 54 -6.70 10.57 2.21
N PRO A 55 -5.68 10.84 1.36
CA PRO A 55 -5.78 10.61 -0.08
C PRO A 55 -5.89 9.12 -0.42
N TYR A 56 -5.22 8.24 0.31
CA TYR A 56 -5.28 6.80 0.06
C TYR A 56 -6.69 6.26 0.29
N THR A 57 -7.36 6.68 1.38
CA THR A 57 -8.75 6.30 1.65
C THR A 57 -9.69 6.83 0.55
N ALA A 58 -9.53 8.07 0.14
CA ALA A 58 -10.37 8.65 -0.91
C ALA A 58 -10.23 7.89 -2.23
N MET A 59 -9.00 7.58 -2.63
CA MET A 59 -8.75 6.82 -3.86
C MET A 59 -9.15 5.34 -3.73
N ASP A 60 -9.02 4.73 -2.54
CA ASP A 60 -9.47 3.37 -2.28
C ASP A 60 -10.98 3.21 -2.47
N VAL A 61 -11.77 4.19 -2.01
CA VAL A 61 -13.23 4.23 -2.26
C VAL A 61 -13.51 4.23 -3.76
N VAL A 62 -12.82 5.06 -4.52
CA VAL A 62 -12.97 5.13 -5.99
C VAL A 62 -12.56 3.81 -6.64
N ALA A 63 -11.43 3.24 -6.25
CA ALA A 63 -10.92 1.97 -6.80
C ALA A 63 -11.90 0.82 -6.54
N ARG A 64 -12.42 0.71 -5.33
CA ARG A 64 -13.45 -0.31 -4.99
C ARG A 64 -14.72 -0.11 -5.79
N LYS A 65 -15.22 1.13 -5.89
CA LYS A 65 -16.40 1.44 -6.70
C LYS A 65 -16.19 1.02 -8.16
N ARG A 66 -15.03 1.31 -8.75
CA ARG A 66 -14.72 0.91 -10.13
C ARG A 66 -14.66 -0.61 -10.31
N ARG A 67 -14.12 -1.35 -9.34
CA ARG A 67 -14.19 -2.83 -9.38
C ARG A 67 -15.62 -3.33 -9.33
N MET A 68 -16.47 -2.75 -8.49
CA MET A 68 -17.89 -3.07 -8.44
C MET A 68 -18.62 -2.76 -9.75
N ASP A 69 -18.19 -1.74 -10.49
CA ASP A 69 -18.69 -1.40 -11.82
C ASP A 69 -18.12 -2.30 -12.93
N GLY A 70 -17.33 -3.31 -12.59
CA GLY A 70 -16.79 -4.28 -13.53
C GLY A 70 -15.50 -3.86 -14.24
N TYR A 71 -14.83 -2.79 -13.81
CA TYR A 71 -13.54 -2.39 -14.37
C TYR A 71 -12.40 -3.31 -13.93
N ASN A 72 -11.41 -3.48 -14.80
CA ASN A 72 -10.09 -3.99 -14.44
C ASN A 72 -9.27 -2.82 -13.86
N VAL A 73 -9.10 -2.81 -12.54
CA VAL A 73 -8.53 -1.66 -11.82
C VAL A 73 -7.08 -1.92 -11.46
N LEU A 74 -6.19 -1.11 -11.96
CA LEU A 74 -4.81 -1.02 -11.50
C LEU A 74 -4.72 0.05 -10.42
N PHE A 75 -4.46 -0.37 -9.18
CA PHE A 75 -4.25 0.51 -8.03
C PHE A 75 -2.95 0.11 -7.34
N PRO A 76 -1.79 0.52 -7.89
CA PRO A 76 -0.49 0.16 -7.33
C PRO A 76 -0.17 1.01 -6.11
N ILE A 77 0.74 0.50 -5.29
CA ILE A 77 1.44 1.23 -4.25
C ILE A 77 2.95 1.06 -4.45
N GLY A 78 3.72 1.94 -3.89
CA GLY A 78 5.17 1.84 -3.91
C GLY A 78 5.78 2.69 -2.81
N PHE A 79 7.10 2.80 -2.86
CA PHE A 79 7.89 3.59 -1.91
C PHE A 79 8.89 4.42 -2.69
N ASP A 80 8.87 5.73 -2.46
CA ASP A 80 9.91 6.63 -2.93
C ASP A 80 11.08 6.55 -1.95
N ALA A 81 11.97 5.59 -2.21
CA ALA A 81 12.97 5.14 -1.26
C ALA A 81 14.23 6.00 -1.22
N PHE A 82 14.39 6.96 -2.14
CA PHE A 82 15.44 7.95 -2.10
C PHE A 82 15.00 9.21 -1.35
N GLY A 83 15.68 9.56 -0.27
CA GLY A 83 15.34 10.77 0.45
C GLY A 83 16.33 11.17 1.54
N LEU A 84 16.63 12.46 1.64
CA LEU A 84 17.50 13.05 2.65
C LEU A 84 17.16 12.66 4.10
N PRO A 85 15.88 12.55 4.52
CA PRO A 85 15.57 12.17 5.89
C PRO A 85 16.12 10.80 6.28
N THR A 86 16.05 9.82 5.40
CA THR A 86 16.58 8.47 5.64
C THR A 86 18.12 8.47 5.63
N GLU A 87 18.72 9.19 4.68
CA GLU A 87 20.18 9.30 4.58
C GLU A 87 20.77 10.01 5.81
N ASN A 88 20.19 11.14 6.22
CA ASN A 88 20.63 11.87 7.40
C ASN A 88 20.48 11.03 8.69
N TYR A 89 19.40 10.27 8.80
CA TYR A 89 19.22 9.34 9.92
C TYR A 89 20.27 8.25 9.91
N ALA A 90 20.57 7.67 8.76
CA ALA A 90 21.58 6.64 8.59
C ALA A 90 22.99 7.13 8.97
N ILE A 91 23.37 8.32 8.49
CA ILE A 91 24.64 8.97 8.82
C ILE A 91 24.74 9.20 10.33
N LYS A 92 23.73 9.81 10.94
CA LYS A 92 23.71 10.13 12.37
C LYS A 92 23.83 8.89 13.27
N ASN A 93 23.28 7.77 12.84
CA ASN A 93 23.27 6.54 13.62
C ASN A 93 24.32 5.51 13.18
N HIS A 94 25.19 5.87 12.22
CA HIS A 94 26.23 4.98 11.66
C HIS A 94 25.65 3.65 11.13
N ILE A 95 24.49 3.71 10.47
CA ILE A 95 23.78 2.58 9.88
C ILE A 95 23.76 2.73 8.36
N HIS A 96 23.86 1.63 7.62
CA HIS A 96 23.76 1.69 6.16
C HIS A 96 22.35 2.15 5.73
N PRO A 97 22.20 3.12 4.82
CA PRO A 97 20.89 3.65 4.40
C PRO A 97 19.92 2.58 3.90
N ALA A 98 20.40 1.61 3.12
CA ALA A 98 19.55 0.51 2.62
C ALA A 98 18.85 -0.25 3.74
N LYS A 99 19.55 -0.54 4.86
CA LYS A 99 18.92 -1.23 6.00
C LYS A 99 17.79 -0.41 6.58
N VAL A 100 18.01 0.88 6.80
CA VAL A 100 16.99 1.79 7.35
C VAL A 100 15.78 1.85 6.41
N THR A 101 16.03 1.96 5.10
CA THR A 101 14.98 2.00 4.08
C THR A 101 14.13 0.73 4.10
N HIS A 102 14.74 -0.45 4.08
CA HIS A 102 14.02 -1.72 4.10
C HIS A 102 13.20 -1.93 5.39
N ASP A 103 13.77 -1.59 6.54
CA ASP A 103 13.05 -1.68 7.83
C ASP A 103 11.83 -0.74 7.84
N ASN A 104 11.97 0.47 7.29
CA ASN A 104 10.88 1.43 7.18
C ASN A 104 9.81 0.98 6.19
N ILE A 105 10.18 0.45 5.02
CA ILE A 105 9.25 -0.10 4.03
C ILE A 105 8.43 -1.23 4.66
N ALA A 106 9.06 -2.13 5.42
CA ALA A 106 8.34 -3.20 6.11
C ALA A 106 7.31 -2.66 7.11
N ASN A 107 7.65 -1.61 7.85
CA ASN A 107 6.72 -0.94 8.77
C ASN A 107 5.55 -0.27 8.04
N PHE A 108 5.82 0.49 6.96
CA PHE A 108 4.80 1.12 6.13
C PHE A 108 3.85 0.09 5.52
N THR A 109 4.40 -0.98 4.97
CA THR A 109 3.62 -2.09 4.39
C THR A 109 2.66 -2.68 5.43
N LYS A 110 3.14 -2.93 6.65
CA LYS A 110 2.31 -3.40 7.75
C LYS A 110 1.17 -2.43 8.08
N GLN A 111 1.46 -1.13 8.14
CA GLN A 111 0.45 -0.10 8.42
C GLN A 111 -0.59 0.00 7.30
N LEU A 112 -0.16 -0.07 6.03
CA LEU A 112 -1.06 -0.05 4.87
C LEU A 112 -1.99 -1.28 4.85
N HIS A 113 -1.48 -2.46 5.22
CA HIS A 113 -2.30 -3.65 5.38
C HIS A 113 -3.33 -3.52 6.51
N MET A 114 -2.93 -2.92 7.65
CA MET A 114 -3.88 -2.67 8.77
C MET A 114 -5.03 -1.76 8.37
N LEU A 115 -4.79 -0.77 7.50
CA LEU A 115 -5.82 0.13 6.96
C LEU A 115 -6.71 -0.55 5.91
N GLY A 116 -6.34 -1.74 5.44
CA GLY A 116 -7.16 -2.58 4.56
C GLY A 116 -7.34 -2.02 3.16
N TYR A 117 -6.42 -1.21 2.66
CA TYR A 117 -6.50 -0.65 1.30
C TYR A 117 -6.45 -1.72 0.22
N SER A 118 -7.20 -1.51 -0.85
CA SER A 118 -7.31 -2.42 -1.99
C SER A 118 -6.21 -2.21 -3.03
N PHE A 119 -4.97 -2.05 -2.58
CA PHE A 119 -3.83 -1.97 -3.47
C PHE A 119 -3.55 -3.30 -4.19
N ASP A 120 -2.99 -3.21 -5.38
CA ASP A 120 -2.43 -4.36 -6.09
C ASP A 120 -1.02 -4.65 -5.57
N TRP A 121 -0.95 -5.54 -4.60
CA TRP A 121 0.30 -5.90 -3.92
C TRP A 121 1.28 -6.69 -4.78
N ASP A 122 0.84 -7.24 -5.91
CA ASP A 122 1.72 -7.90 -6.90
C ASP A 122 2.49 -6.86 -7.75
N ARG A 123 2.14 -5.56 -7.62
CA ARG A 123 2.72 -4.45 -8.39
C ARG A 123 3.29 -3.35 -7.51
N VAL A 124 3.86 -3.75 -6.39
CA VAL A 124 4.60 -2.81 -5.53
C VAL A 124 5.84 -2.30 -6.27
N VAL A 125 6.05 -1.00 -6.21
CA VAL A 125 7.23 -0.33 -6.78
C VAL A 125 8.12 0.14 -5.65
N ASP A 126 9.40 -0.17 -5.75
CA ASP A 126 10.45 0.39 -4.92
C ASP A 126 11.42 1.12 -5.85
N THR A 127 11.72 2.39 -5.55
CA THR A 127 12.57 3.21 -6.44
C THR A 127 14.06 2.98 -6.24
N THR A 128 14.46 2.14 -5.27
CA THR A 128 15.86 1.74 -5.04
C THR A 128 16.18 0.38 -5.60
#